data_56e456340bd727e773fd9a6905b686e9
#
_entry.id   56e456340bd727e773fd9a6905b686e9
#
_cell.length_a   1.000
_cell.length_b   1.000
_cell.length_c   1.000
_cell.angle_alpha   90.00
_cell.angle_beta   90.00
_cell.angle_gamma   90.00
#
_symmetry.space_group_name_H-M   'P 1'
#
loop_
_entity.id
_entity.type
_entity.pdbx_description
1 polymer ?
#
loop_
_entity_poly.entity_id
_entity_poly.type
_entity_poly.pdbx_seq_one_letter_code
_entity_poly.pdbx_strand_id
1 'polypeptide(L)' 'MGKENVEIVELNEISRVYMFPNNQELKIEGAKVCYVNANGTHRLQNEKGEIYIVPYRWLAFKIQEKEKVESQEVT' A
#
# COMPACT_ATOMS: atom_id res chain seq x y z
N MET A 1 27.56 -1.66 -2.40
CA MET A 1 27.10 -1.45 -2.59
C MET A 1 26.17 -1.08 -2.19
N GLY A 2 25.87 -0.87 -1.66
CA GLY A 2 24.81 -0.44 -1.22
C GLY A 2 23.63 -0.39 -1.96
N LYS A 3 23.34 -1.27 -2.57
CA LYS A 3 22.23 -1.26 -3.27
C LYS A 3 21.08 -1.38 -2.46
N GLU A 4 20.16 -0.52 -2.46
CA GLU A 4 19.01 -0.67 -1.71
C GLU A 4 18.11 -1.62 -2.29
N ASN A 5 17.49 -2.46 -1.54
CA ASN A 5 16.52 -3.41 -2.02
C ASN A 5 15.15 -2.83 -1.83
N VAL A 6 14.71 -2.13 -2.82
CA VAL A 6 13.39 -1.53 -2.79
C VAL A 6 12.54 -2.26 -3.80
N GLU A 7 11.41 -2.77 -3.33
CA GLU A 7 10.49 -3.46 -4.21
C GLU A 7 9.37 -2.50 -4.54
N ILE A 8 9.02 -2.37 -5.80
CA ILE A 8 7.96 -1.48 -6.23
C ILE A 8 6.77 -2.32 -6.61
N VAL A 9 5.66 -2.07 -5.94
CA VAL A 9 4.45 -2.86 -6.14
C VAL A 9 3.35 -1.93 -6.64
N GLU A 10 2.79 -2.26 -7.78
CA GLU A 10 1.68 -1.49 -8.30
C GLU A 10 0.40 -1.96 -7.63
N LEU A 11 -0.41 -1.02 -7.21
CA LEU A 11 -1.60 -1.30 -6.45
C LEU A 11 -2.83 -0.78 -7.18
N ASN A 12 -3.96 -1.39 -6.88
CA ASN A 12 -5.21 -0.95 -7.45
C ASN A 12 -6.23 -1.03 -6.33
N GLU A 13 -6.11 -0.13 -5.36
CA GLU A 13 -6.86 -0.25 -4.13
C GLU A 13 -7.86 0.85 -3.96
N ILE A 14 -9.02 0.52 -3.40
CA ILE A 14 -9.97 1.51 -2.98
C ILE A 14 -9.46 2.11 -1.70
N SER A 15 -9.01 1.27 -0.76
CA SER A 15 -8.48 1.77 0.50
C SER A 15 -7.55 0.76 1.12
N ARG A 16 -6.70 1.23 1.98
CA ARG A 16 -5.77 0.40 2.75
C ARG A 16 -5.74 0.99 4.15
N VAL A 17 -5.85 0.13 5.15
CA VAL A 17 -5.85 0.57 6.54
C VAL A 17 -4.76 -0.17 7.28
N TYR A 18 -3.83 0.58 7.86
CA TYR A 18 -2.79 0.01 8.70
C TYR A 18 -3.25 0.12 10.15
N MET A 19 -3.14 -0.97 10.88
CA MET A 19 -3.57 -0.99 12.28
C MET A 19 -2.34 -1.07 13.16
N PHE A 20 -2.23 -0.12 14.07
CA PHE A 20 -1.08 0.00 14.95
C PHE A 20 -1.48 -0.32 16.39
N PRO A 21 -0.52 -0.50 17.29
CA PRO A 21 -0.83 -0.69 18.69
C PRO A 21 -1.63 0.50 19.20
N ASN A 22 -2.35 0.29 20.29
CA ASN A 22 -3.14 1.34 20.94
C ASN A 22 -4.32 1.78 20.09
N ASN A 23 -4.82 0.86 19.28
CA ASN A 23 -6.02 1.12 18.47
C ASN A 23 -5.88 2.29 17.52
N GLN A 24 -4.68 2.56 17.08
CA GLN A 24 -4.47 3.61 16.12
C GLN A 24 -4.53 3.04 14.71
N GLU A 25 -5.09 3.79 13.80
CA GLU A 25 -5.22 3.34 12.42
C GLU A 25 -4.83 4.44 11.47
N LEU A 26 -4.33 4.07 10.32
CA LEU A 26 -4.05 5.00 9.24
C LEU A 26 -4.73 4.48 7.98
N LYS A 27 -5.66 5.26 7.43
CA LYS A 27 -6.37 4.86 6.23
C LYS A 27 -5.83 5.64 5.05
N ILE A 28 -5.51 4.93 3.97
CA ILE A 28 -5.02 5.53 2.75
C ILE A 28 -5.99 5.15 1.65
N GLU A 29 -6.55 6.14 0.97
CA GLU A 29 -7.52 5.89 -0.06
C GLU A 29 -6.88 5.99 -1.43
N GLY A 30 -7.22 5.05 -2.30
CA GLY A 30 -6.76 5.11 -3.68
C GLY A 30 -5.28 4.87 -3.87
N ALA A 31 -4.68 4.02 -3.06
CA ALA A 31 -3.25 3.76 -3.20
C ALA A 31 -2.98 3.11 -4.54
N LYS A 32 -2.00 3.60 -5.27
CA LYS A 32 -1.70 3.04 -6.57
C LYS A 32 -0.28 2.53 -6.71
N VAL A 33 0.60 2.85 -5.81
CA VAL A 33 1.94 2.29 -5.86
C VAL A 33 2.53 2.26 -4.46
N CYS A 34 3.27 1.23 -4.17
CA CYS A 34 3.92 1.09 -2.87
C CYS A 34 5.37 0.70 -3.10
N TYR A 35 6.26 1.43 -2.46
CA TYR A 35 7.67 1.11 -2.48
C TYR A 35 7.98 0.46 -1.14
N VAL A 36 8.43 -0.79 -1.18
CA VAL A 36 8.71 -1.54 0.03
C VAL A 36 10.20 -1.56 0.25
N ASN A 37 10.65 -0.92 1.31
CA ASN A 37 12.07 -0.86 1.60
C ASN A 37 12.53 -2.11 2.32
N ALA A 38 13.81 -2.34 2.34
CA ALA A 38 14.36 -3.53 2.96
C ALA A 38 14.05 -3.59 4.45
N ASN A 39 13.88 -2.43 5.09
CA ASN A 39 13.58 -2.42 6.52
C ASN A 39 12.10 -2.53 6.81
N GLY A 40 11.28 -2.75 5.80
CA GLY A 40 9.86 -2.93 6.00
C GLY A 40 9.03 -1.67 5.90
N THR A 41 9.64 -0.52 5.72
CA THR A 41 8.88 0.71 5.57
C THR A 41 8.17 0.72 4.24
N HIS A 42 6.91 1.13 4.25
CA HIS A 42 6.14 1.27 3.02
C HIS A 42 6.00 2.75 2.68
N ARG A 43 6.29 3.09 1.44
CA ARG A 43 6.10 4.45 0.98
C ARG A 43 5.06 4.35 -0.12
N LEU A 44 3.89 4.92 0.12
CA LEU A 44 2.77 4.77 -0.79
C LEU A 44 2.41 6.09 -1.44
N GLN A 45 1.96 6.02 -2.66
CA GLN A 45 1.46 7.18 -3.35
C GLN A 45 0.05 6.85 -3.82
N ASN A 46 -0.89 7.75 -3.60
CA ASN A 46 -2.26 7.50 -3.99
C ASN A 46 -2.60 8.26 -5.26
N GLU A 47 -3.84 8.13 -5.69
CA GLU A 47 -4.27 8.73 -6.95
C GLU A 47 -4.24 10.24 -6.93
N LYS A 48 -4.26 10.84 -5.76
CA LYS A 48 -4.21 12.28 -5.67
C LYS A 48 -2.79 12.79 -5.60
N GLY A 49 -1.81 11.91 -5.67
CA GLY A 49 -0.42 12.32 -5.60
C GLY A 49 0.10 12.48 -4.19
N GLU A 50 -0.69 12.13 -3.20
CA GLU A 50 -0.23 12.22 -1.82
C GLU A 50 0.69 11.07 -1.50
N ILE A 51 1.70 11.32 -0.70
CA ILE A 51 2.67 10.31 -0.35
C ILE A 51 2.60 10.04 1.14
N TYR A 52 2.50 8.77 1.49
CA TYR A 52 2.43 8.34 2.87
C TYR A 52 3.64 7.47 3.14
N ILE A 53 4.34 7.74 4.24
CA ILE A 53 5.48 6.93 4.63
C ILE A 53 5.09 6.23 5.91
N VAL A 54 5.02 4.91 5.86
CA VAL A 54 4.50 4.11 6.96
C VAL A 54 5.60 3.21 7.48
N PRO A 55 6.19 3.55 8.62
CA PRO A 55 7.26 2.71 9.16
C PRO A 55 6.69 1.38 9.63
N TYR A 56 7.52 0.38 9.65
CA TYR A 56 7.04 -0.95 9.99
C TYR A 56 6.80 -1.06 11.47
N ARG A 57 5.59 -0.67 11.90
CA ARG A 57 5.17 -0.78 13.27
C ARG A 57 3.77 -1.33 13.36
N TRP A 58 3.15 -1.62 12.23
CA TRP A 58 1.77 -2.05 12.25
C TRP A 58 1.67 -3.49 12.71
N LEU A 59 0.54 -3.82 13.32
CA LEU A 59 0.23 -5.19 13.68
C LEU A 59 -0.31 -5.92 12.47
N ALA A 60 -1.05 -5.22 11.65
CA ALA A 60 -1.66 -5.81 10.45
C ALA A 60 -2.14 -4.68 9.57
N PHE A 61 -2.46 -4.99 8.34
CA PHE A 61 -3.13 -4.00 7.50
C PHE A 61 -4.12 -4.75 6.62
N LYS A 62 -5.19 -4.07 6.25
CA LYS A 62 -6.16 -4.70 5.38
C LYS A 62 -6.36 -3.83 4.16
N ILE A 63 -6.68 -4.48 3.06
CA ILE A 63 -6.76 -3.85 1.77
C ILE A 63 -8.11 -4.17 1.15
N GLN A 64 -8.72 -3.16 0.54
CA GLN A 64 -9.89 -3.37 -0.26
C GLN A 64 -9.50 -3.01 -1.68
N GLU A 65 -9.45 -3.99 -2.56
CA GLU A 65 -9.01 -3.76 -3.93
C GLU A 65 -10.18 -3.40 -4.81
N LYS A 66 -9.89 -2.68 -5.88
CA LYS A 66 -10.90 -2.38 -6.84
C LYS A 66 -11.25 -3.63 -7.61
N GLU A 67 -12.49 -3.67 -8.08
CA GLU A 67 -12.92 -4.82 -8.80
C GLU A 67 -12.24 -4.89 -10.13
N LYS A 68 -11.86 -6.07 -10.55
CA LYS A 68 -11.24 -6.20 -11.84
C LYS A 68 -12.26 -6.41 -12.87
N VAL A 69 -12.34 -5.50 -13.77
CA VAL A 69 -13.34 -5.58 -14.77
C VAL A 69 -13.00 -6.52 -15.86
N GLU A 70 -11.80 -6.67 -16.10
CA GLU A 70 -11.44 -7.44 -17.18
C GLU A 70 -11.86 -8.75 -17.18
N SER A 71 -12.13 -9.08 -16.32
CA SER A 71 -12.45 -10.34 -16.35
C SER A 71 -13.37 -10.65 -17.29
N GLN A 72 -13.50 -10.24 -17.85
CA GLN A 72 -14.19 -10.64 -18.49
C GLN A 72 -13.90 -11.05 -19.50
N GLU A 73 -13.41 -11.15 -19.65
CA GLU A 73 -13.21 -11.59 -20.42
C GLU A 73 -13.41 -12.41 -20.72
N VAL A 74 -13.56 -12.69 -20.93
CA VAL A 74 -13.72 -13.45 -21.13
C VAL A 74 -14.12 -13.99 -21.63
N THR A 75 -14.24 -14.20 -21.92
CA THR A 75 -14.67 -14.74 -22.42
C THR A 75 -14.86 -14.99 -22.83
#